data_e5908af8e11dc6a45e887265cd9fda2a
#
_entry.id   e5908af8e11dc6a45e887265cd9fda2a
#
_cell.length_a   1.000
_cell.length_b   1.000
_cell.length_c   1.000
_cell.angle_alpha   90.00
_cell.angle_beta   90.00
_cell.angle_gamma   90.00
#
_symmetry.space_group_name_H-M   'P 1'
#
loop_
_entity.id
_entity.type
_entity.pdbx_description
1 polymer ?
#
loop_
_entity_poly.entity_id
_entity_poly.type
_entity_poly.pdbx_seq_one_letter_code
_entity_poly.pdbx_strand_id
1 'polypeptide(L)'
;MLIRNAEVFGRADTDVRWVGERIAECGRGLRAKVGEDEIDAGGGWLIPGLHDHHTHLRATAALAESIRLDAPPVRTGEQLTERLRQADRDLPAGAWIRGVGYHDGMTGMLDDNTAGVLDRRTLDRILRDRPVRIQHRSGALWILNSRACEMLDVDRCPLPGVERDADGRATGRLWRMDSWLAEHVGGTAPDPAQVSAAAAALGITGFTDATPGLSQSDIDRYADWLADGLILQRVHCMAPPGRTDPRTPRFTLGPTKFLLDDTALPPLDEFIAAVQSTHAAGRSVAVHCVTRVQLILTMAALDAAGVRRGDRIEHGAIIPADSIPWLREHGVPVITQPHFPVERADQYAREVPADEQPDLWRLRSLLAGGVGVAAGTDAPFGDADPWGVVRAAVHRTTDSPGPESVSLTTAVALFSGEPQLPAHRRAIEPGAPADLTLLHPPPNEVLTTPPADLIAATFVDGNATYLA
;
A
#
# COMPACT_ATOMS: atom_id res chain seq x y z
N MET A 1 2.24 31.28 6.09
CA MET A 1 3.45 30.62 5.54
C MET A 1 3.61 30.98 4.07
N LEU A 2 4.83 31.25 3.64
CA LEU A 2 5.19 31.59 2.28
C LEU A 2 6.38 30.73 1.83
N ILE A 3 6.25 29.97 0.76
CA ILE A 3 7.39 29.37 0.04
C ILE A 3 7.74 30.27 -1.13
N ARG A 4 9.03 30.59 -1.30
CA ARG A 4 9.54 31.45 -2.38
C ARG A 4 10.49 30.68 -3.30
N ASN A 5 10.62 31.20 -4.51
CA ASN A 5 11.60 30.75 -5.50
C ASN A 5 11.48 29.24 -5.81
N ALA A 6 10.26 28.68 -5.76
CA ALA A 6 10.04 27.27 -6.10
C ALA A 6 9.87 27.07 -7.60
N GLU A 7 10.18 25.87 -8.06
CA GLU A 7 9.73 25.36 -9.35
C GLU A 7 8.36 24.67 -9.17
N VAL A 8 7.35 25.08 -9.92
CA VAL A 8 5.99 24.51 -9.84
C VAL A 8 5.53 24.12 -11.25
N PHE A 9 5.65 22.83 -11.59
CA PHE A 9 5.22 22.26 -12.89
C PHE A 9 5.59 23.12 -14.13
N GLY A 10 6.89 23.41 -14.30
CA GLY A 10 7.43 24.20 -15.43
C GLY A 10 7.41 25.72 -15.20
N ARG A 11 6.94 26.18 -14.03
CA ARG A 11 6.94 27.60 -13.65
C ARG A 11 8.04 27.84 -12.60
N ALA A 12 9.21 28.27 -13.06
CA ALA A 12 10.30 28.69 -12.18
C ALA A 12 9.98 29.98 -11.41
N ASP A 13 10.69 30.22 -10.30
CA ASP A 13 10.59 31.40 -9.46
C ASP A 13 9.15 31.68 -8.97
N THR A 14 8.41 30.61 -8.68
CA THR A 14 7.02 30.71 -8.22
C THR A 14 6.99 30.77 -6.70
N ASP A 15 6.31 31.76 -6.17
CA ASP A 15 6.02 31.90 -4.74
C ASP A 15 4.62 31.36 -4.48
N VAL A 16 4.45 30.62 -3.39
CA VAL A 16 3.18 30.04 -2.94
C VAL A 16 2.92 30.40 -1.49
N ARG A 17 1.83 31.11 -1.25
CA ARG A 17 1.36 31.45 0.10
C ARG A 17 0.12 30.69 0.46
N TRP A 18 0.02 30.22 1.69
CA TRP A 18 -1.21 29.69 2.25
C TRP A 18 -1.54 30.30 3.61
N VAL A 19 -2.83 30.25 3.95
CA VAL A 19 -3.39 30.71 5.22
C VAL A 19 -4.31 29.62 5.74
N GLY A 20 -4.03 29.13 6.94
CA GLY A 20 -4.69 27.93 7.44
C GLY A 20 -4.47 26.76 6.49
N GLU A 21 -5.51 26.05 6.12
CA GLU A 21 -5.44 24.80 5.36
C GLU A 21 -5.45 25.00 3.83
N ARG A 22 -5.45 26.26 3.33
CA ARG A 22 -5.65 26.54 1.89
C ARG A 22 -4.61 27.49 1.32
N ILE A 23 -4.24 27.21 0.08
CA ILE A 23 -3.43 28.10 -0.73
C ILE A 23 -4.22 29.38 -0.97
N ALA A 24 -3.60 30.51 -0.64
CA ALA A 24 -4.19 31.85 -0.77
C ALA A 24 -3.72 32.57 -2.04
N GLU A 25 -2.42 32.47 -2.35
CA GLU A 25 -1.80 33.19 -3.46
C GLU A 25 -0.71 32.32 -4.12
N CYS A 26 -0.63 32.42 -5.45
CA CYS A 26 0.48 31.87 -6.24
C CYS A 26 0.95 32.95 -7.21
N GLY A 27 2.25 33.21 -7.30
CA GLY A 27 2.79 34.24 -8.18
C GLY A 27 4.29 34.36 -8.08
N ARG A 28 4.84 35.45 -8.59
CA ARG A 28 6.27 35.80 -8.46
C ARG A 28 6.44 37.06 -7.64
N GLY A 29 7.46 37.09 -6.78
CA GLY A 29 7.82 38.27 -6.01
C GLY A 29 6.80 38.61 -4.93
N LEU A 30 6.12 37.65 -4.33
CA LEU A 30 5.24 37.86 -3.19
C LEU A 30 6.08 38.36 -2.02
N ARG A 31 5.63 39.49 -1.41
CA ARG A 31 6.31 40.03 -0.23
C ARG A 31 5.80 39.34 1.03
N ALA A 32 6.73 38.90 1.89
CA ALA A 32 6.35 38.37 3.19
C ALA A 32 5.55 39.40 3.99
N LYS A 33 4.53 38.92 4.69
CA LYS A 33 3.74 39.75 5.63
C LYS A 33 4.43 39.75 6.98
N VAL A 34 4.15 40.77 7.79
CA VAL A 34 4.72 40.88 9.15
C VAL A 34 4.31 39.64 9.97
N GLY A 35 5.30 38.91 10.47
CA GLY A 35 5.09 37.70 11.28
C GLY A 35 4.73 36.44 10.44
N GLU A 36 4.88 36.49 9.12
CA GLU A 36 4.70 35.34 8.27
C GLU A 36 6.00 34.50 8.19
N ASP A 37 5.90 33.21 8.47
CA ASP A 37 7.03 32.29 8.27
C ASP A 37 7.33 32.15 6.78
N GLU A 38 8.62 32.08 6.42
CA GLU A 38 9.09 32.03 5.05
C GLU A 38 10.10 30.90 4.86
N ILE A 39 9.99 30.18 3.73
CA ILE A 39 10.95 29.19 3.26
C ILE A 39 11.40 29.59 1.85
N ASP A 40 12.71 29.71 1.66
CA ASP A 40 13.28 29.85 0.31
C ASP A 40 13.54 28.48 -0.28
N ALA A 41 12.83 28.13 -1.34
CA ALA A 41 12.99 26.85 -2.04
C ALA A 41 14.27 26.75 -2.85
N GLY A 42 14.95 27.89 -3.14
CA GLY A 42 16.19 27.91 -3.90
C GLY A 42 16.10 27.24 -5.29
N GLY A 43 14.93 27.21 -5.91
CA GLY A 43 14.67 26.51 -7.18
C GLY A 43 14.21 25.05 -7.00
N GLY A 44 14.03 24.59 -5.76
CA GLY A 44 13.51 23.25 -5.46
C GLY A 44 12.09 23.04 -6.00
N TRP A 45 11.75 21.78 -6.26
CA TRP A 45 10.46 21.43 -6.86
C TRP A 45 9.35 21.38 -5.81
N LEU A 46 8.34 22.24 -5.94
CA LEU A 46 7.13 22.21 -5.12
C LEU A 46 6.02 21.49 -5.88
N ILE A 47 5.50 20.43 -5.27
CA ILE A 47 4.45 19.59 -5.83
C ILE A 47 3.26 19.51 -4.86
N PRO A 48 2.04 19.15 -5.32
CA PRO A 48 0.99 18.68 -4.42
C PRO A 48 1.54 17.51 -3.60
N GLY A 49 1.30 17.49 -2.31
CA GLY A 49 1.80 16.43 -1.44
C GLY A 49 1.37 15.05 -1.96
N LEU A 50 2.23 14.06 -1.86
CA LEU A 50 1.97 12.73 -2.40
C LEU A 50 0.82 12.07 -1.66
N HIS A 51 -0.11 11.45 -2.39
CA HIS A 51 -1.14 10.57 -1.85
C HIS A 51 -0.86 9.15 -2.31
N ASP A 52 -0.57 8.26 -1.38
CA ASP A 52 -0.45 6.83 -1.67
C ASP A 52 -1.85 6.25 -1.86
N HIS A 53 -2.21 5.94 -3.11
CA HIS A 53 -3.57 5.53 -3.47
C HIS A 53 -3.89 4.07 -3.15
N HIS A 54 -2.90 3.29 -2.69
CA HIS A 54 -3.06 1.90 -2.30
C HIS A 54 -1.98 1.47 -1.32
N THR A 55 -2.30 1.42 -0.04
CA THR A 55 -1.43 0.91 1.01
C THR A 55 -2.24 0.15 2.06
N HIS A 56 -1.58 -0.59 2.95
CA HIS A 56 -2.18 -1.27 4.09
C HIS A 56 -1.53 -0.74 5.37
N LEU A 57 -1.95 0.44 5.84
CA LEU A 57 -1.25 1.18 6.90
C LEU A 57 -1.09 0.39 8.19
N ARG A 58 -2.13 -0.33 8.63
CA ARG A 58 -2.05 -1.19 9.83
C ARG A 58 -1.08 -2.35 9.66
N ALA A 59 -1.06 -2.96 8.47
CA ALA A 59 -0.14 -4.04 8.16
C ALA A 59 1.30 -3.53 8.09
N THR A 60 1.51 -2.32 7.56
CA THR A 60 2.82 -1.65 7.50
C THR A 60 3.33 -1.30 8.90
N ALA A 61 2.45 -0.76 9.77
CA ALA A 61 2.78 -0.51 11.17
C ALA A 61 3.15 -1.82 11.90
N ALA A 62 2.34 -2.85 11.70
CA ALA A 62 2.63 -4.18 12.26
C ALA A 62 3.92 -4.80 11.69
N LEU A 63 4.29 -4.50 10.45
CA LEU A 63 5.58 -4.90 9.88
C LEU A 63 6.75 -4.20 10.58
N ALA A 64 6.62 -2.91 10.88
CA ALA A 64 7.65 -2.14 11.56
C ALA A 64 7.98 -2.72 12.95
N GLU A 65 6.97 -3.27 13.64
CA GLU A 65 7.13 -3.97 14.93
C GLU A 65 7.52 -5.45 14.79
N SER A 66 7.75 -5.95 13.58
CA SER A 66 7.97 -7.37 13.29
C SER A 66 9.43 -7.66 12.98
N ILE A 67 9.80 -8.92 13.12
CA ILE A 67 11.11 -9.41 12.75
C ILE A 67 11.13 -9.71 11.27
N ARG A 68 11.96 -8.99 10.52
CA ARG A 68 12.17 -9.23 9.10
C ARG A 68 12.92 -10.55 8.89
N LEU A 69 12.31 -11.47 8.16
CA LEU A 69 12.86 -12.78 7.80
C LEU A 69 13.20 -12.87 6.31
N ASP A 70 13.00 -11.79 5.55
CA ASP A 70 13.31 -11.71 4.12
C ASP A 70 14.75 -11.30 3.83
N ALA A 71 15.21 -11.57 2.64
CA ALA A 71 16.53 -11.14 2.18
C ALA A 71 16.68 -9.59 2.25
N PRO A 72 17.90 -9.05 2.51
CA PRO A 72 19.18 -9.74 2.58
C PRO A 72 19.51 -10.38 3.95
N PRO A 73 18.83 -10.06 5.07
CA PRO A 73 19.28 -10.55 6.37
C PRO A 73 19.12 -12.07 6.56
N VAL A 74 18.17 -12.72 5.90
CA VAL A 74 17.89 -14.16 6.08
C VAL A 74 17.80 -14.86 4.73
N ARG A 75 18.71 -15.80 4.46
CA ARG A 75 18.73 -16.62 3.23
C ARG A 75 18.76 -18.13 3.50
N THR A 76 19.07 -18.54 4.71
CA THR A 76 19.23 -19.94 5.10
C THR A 76 18.42 -20.25 6.36
N GLY A 77 18.14 -21.53 6.60
CA GLY A 77 17.47 -21.99 7.82
C GLY A 77 18.26 -21.70 9.09
N GLU A 78 19.60 -21.67 9.04
CA GLU A 78 20.45 -21.30 10.17
C GLU A 78 20.25 -19.82 10.53
N GLN A 79 20.23 -18.95 9.52
CA GLN A 79 19.99 -17.50 9.72
C GLN A 79 18.58 -17.24 10.25
N LEU A 80 17.57 -17.97 9.75
CA LEU A 80 16.21 -17.93 10.29
C LEU A 80 16.19 -18.32 11.77
N THR A 81 16.84 -19.42 12.11
CA THR A 81 16.95 -19.92 13.48
C THR A 81 17.62 -18.88 14.41
N GLU A 82 18.76 -18.34 13.98
CA GLU A 82 19.47 -17.33 14.79
C GLU A 82 18.65 -16.05 14.93
N ARG A 83 17.96 -15.61 13.88
CA ARG A 83 17.11 -14.41 13.94
C ARG A 83 15.96 -14.56 14.92
N LEU A 84 15.31 -15.73 14.94
CA LEU A 84 14.26 -16.03 15.90
C LEU A 84 14.78 -16.14 17.33
N ARG A 85 15.94 -16.75 17.54
CA ARG A 85 16.59 -16.84 18.86
C ARG A 85 17.07 -15.47 19.36
N GLN A 86 17.55 -14.60 18.47
CA GLN A 86 17.91 -13.23 18.85
C GLN A 86 16.67 -12.48 19.34
N ALA A 87 15.55 -12.59 18.62
CA ALA A 87 14.29 -11.98 19.03
C ALA A 87 13.79 -12.52 20.39
N ASP A 88 14.01 -13.79 20.67
CA ASP A 88 13.66 -14.38 21.97
C ASP A 88 14.45 -13.76 23.12
N ARG A 89 15.72 -13.42 22.87
CA ARG A 89 16.58 -12.73 23.86
C ARG A 89 16.19 -11.27 24.07
N ASP A 90 15.78 -10.59 23.00
CA ASP A 90 15.56 -9.14 23.02
C ASP A 90 14.16 -8.74 23.52
N LEU A 91 13.17 -9.61 23.33
CA LEU A 91 11.80 -9.31 23.70
C LEU A 91 11.50 -9.70 25.16
N PRO A 92 10.59 -8.99 25.84
CA PRO A 92 10.14 -9.33 27.19
C PRO A 92 9.63 -10.76 27.28
N ALA A 93 9.78 -11.40 28.44
CA ALA A 93 9.33 -12.77 28.67
C ALA A 93 7.81 -12.91 28.37
N GLY A 94 7.44 -13.95 27.61
CA GLY A 94 6.04 -14.23 27.23
C GLY A 94 5.48 -13.37 26.10
N ALA A 95 6.21 -12.36 25.63
CA ALA A 95 5.79 -11.59 24.44
C ALA A 95 5.79 -12.47 23.18
N TRP A 96 4.85 -12.22 22.29
CA TRP A 96 4.78 -12.88 20.99
C TRP A 96 5.97 -12.49 20.10
N ILE A 97 6.53 -13.48 19.41
CA ILE A 97 7.40 -13.21 18.26
C ILE A 97 6.52 -13.20 17.01
N ARG A 98 6.52 -12.05 16.30
CA ARG A 98 5.92 -11.92 14.97
C ARG A 98 7.03 -11.80 13.94
N GLY A 99 7.18 -12.84 13.11
CA GLY A 99 8.07 -12.84 11.95
C GLY A 99 7.30 -12.54 10.67
N VAL A 100 7.92 -11.89 9.69
CA VAL A 100 7.33 -11.56 8.39
C VAL A 100 8.34 -11.75 7.27
N GLY A 101 7.85 -11.92 6.03
CA GLY A 101 8.70 -12.03 4.85
C GLY A 101 9.28 -13.44 4.62
N TYR A 102 8.83 -14.43 5.37
CA TYR A 102 9.21 -15.83 5.15
C TYR A 102 8.72 -16.35 3.78
N HIS A 103 9.51 -17.21 3.16
CA HIS A 103 9.07 -18.04 2.01
C HIS A 103 9.72 -19.42 2.05
N ASP A 104 9.05 -20.41 1.43
CA ASP A 104 9.45 -21.82 1.53
C ASP A 104 10.86 -22.11 0.96
N GLY A 105 11.37 -21.29 0.05
CA GLY A 105 12.75 -21.39 -0.44
C GLY A 105 13.84 -21.13 0.60
N MET A 106 13.49 -20.57 1.77
CA MET A 106 14.44 -20.38 2.89
C MET A 106 14.65 -21.66 3.72
N THR A 107 13.74 -22.62 3.65
CA THR A 107 13.75 -23.82 4.49
C THR A 107 14.44 -25.03 3.88
N GLY A 108 14.83 -24.98 2.61
CA GLY A 108 15.56 -26.07 1.95
C GLY A 108 16.86 -26.54 2.62
N MET A 109 17.22 -25.93 3.79
CA MET A 109 18.43 -26.19 4.57
C MET A 109 18.17 -26.35 6.06
N LEU A 110 16.93 -26.52 6.54
CA LEU A 110 16.65 -26.66 7.97
C LEU A 110 16.95 -28.05 8.52
N ASP A 111 17.01 -29.08 7.68
CA ASP A 111 17.40 -30.44 8.07
C ASP A 111 17.71 -31.32 6.83
N ASP A 112 18.70 -32.21 6.97
CA ASP A 112 19.09 -33.19 5.95
C ASP A 112 17.99 -34.21 5.58
N ASN A 113 16.79 -34.16 6.20
CA ASN A 113 15.82 -35.22 6.11
C ASN A 113 14.33 -34.84 6.03
N THR A 114 13.97 -33.56 5.96
CA THR A 114 12.58 -33.13 5.75
C THR A 114 12.48 -32.13 4.63
N ALA A 115 11.68 -32.44 3.61
CA ALA A 115 11.35 -31.54 2.52
C ALA A 115 10.78 -30.22 3.07
N GLY A 116 11.63 -29.29 3.20
CA GLY A 116 11.61 -27.83 3.22
C GLY A 116 10.37 -27.03 3.61
N VAL A 117 9.39 -27.53 4.35
CA VAL A 117 8.20 -26.76 4.72
C VAL A 117 8.27 -26.34 6.18
N LEU A 118 8.21 -25.04 6.43
CA LEU A 118 8.10 -24.52 7.79
C LEU A 118 6.71 -24.82 8.35
N ASP A 119 6.68 -25.53 9.48
CA ASP A 119 5.47 -25.93 10.21
C ASP A 119 5.63 -25.76 11.73
N ARG A 120 4.60 -26.12 12.46
CA ARG A 120 4.56 -26.14 13.92
C ARG A 120 5.73 -26.89 14.53
N ARG A 121 6.05 -28.09 14.03
CA ARG A 121 7.09 -28.97 14.58
C ARG A 121 8.50 -28.40 14.31
N THR A 122 8.69 -27.80 13.16
CA THR A 122 9.95 -27.15 12.79
C THR A 122 10.19 -25.93 13.66
N LEU A 123 9.18 -25.09 13.89
CA LEU A 123 9.27 -23.95 14.79
C LEU A 123 9.52 -24.36 16.25
N ASP A 124 8.93 -25.47 16.74
CA ASP A 124 9.16 -25.98 18.09
C ASP A 124 10.61 -26.40 18.34
N ARG A 125 11.36 -26.83 17.30
CA ARG A 125 12.81 -27.13 17.40
C ARG A 125 13.65 -25.87 17.56
N ILE A 126 13.15 -24.72 17.09
CA ILE A 126 13.83 -23.43 17.20
C ILE A 126 13.46 -22.76 18.52
N LEU A 127 12.14 -22.58 18.76
CA LEU A 127 11.57 -21.92 19.93
C LEU A 127 10.28 -22.62 20.34
N ARG A 128 10.29 -23.31 21.49
CA ARG A 128 9.16 -24.09 21.95
C ARG A 128 8.25 -23.36 22.95
N ASP A 129 8.85 -22.58 23.83
CA ASP A 129 8.17 -22.06 25.03
C ASP A 129 7.55 -20.68 24.82
N ARG A 130 8.03 -19.94 23.84
CA ARG A 130 7.52 -18.63 23.46
C ARG A 130 6.54 -18.74 22.30
N PRO A 131 5.41 -18.04 22.31
CA PRO A 131 4.50 -18.05 21.17
C PRO A 131 5.13 -17.35 19.96
N VAL A 132 5.17 -18.06 18.83
CA VAL A 132 5.73 -17.59 17.55
C VAL A 132 4.66 -17.66 16.49
N ARG A 133 4.52 -16.59 15.70
CA ARG A 133 3.74 -16.55 14.46
C ARG A 133 4.58 -15.92 13.36
N ILE A 134 4.62 -16.57 12.22
CA ILE A 134 5.38 -16.12 11.05
C ILE A 134 4.43 -15.95 9.88
N GLN A 135 4.44 -14.77 9.24
CA GLN A 135 3.68 -14.53 8.03
C GLN A 135 4.55 -14.83 6.80
N HIS A 136 4.01 -15.62 5.90
CA HIS A 136 4.62 -15.85 4.60
C HIS A 136 4.55 -14.56 3.76
N ARG A 137 5.53 -14.34 2.89
CA ARG A 137 5.62 -13.13 2.04
C ARG A 137 4.41 -12.88 1.14
N SER A 138 3.61 -13.93 0.84
CA SER A 138 2.36 -13.78 0.09
C SER A 138 1.24 -13.09 0.88
N GLY A 139 1.41 -12.89 2.19
CA GLY A 139 0.36 -12.40 3.08
C GLY A 139 -0.74 -13.41 3.40
N ALA A 140 -0.85 -14.51 2.66
CA ALA A 140 -1.99 -15.44 2.76
C ALA A 140 -1.80 -16.57 3.78
N LEU A 141 -0.58 -16.82 4.24
CA LEU A 141 -0.25 -17.94 5.12
C LEU A 141 0.42 -17.44 6.41
N TRP A 142 -0.07 -17.90 7.54
CA TRP A 142 0.56 -17.81 8.85
C TRP A 142 1.06 -19.16 9.31
N ILE A 143 2.20 -19.19 10.01
CA ILE A 143 2.80 -20.39 10.56
C ILE A 143 3.04 -20.17 12.05
N LEU A 144 2.48 -21.05 12.85
CA LEU A 144 2.47 -20.98 14.32
C LEU A 144 3.21 -22.17 14.93
N ASN A 145 3.96 -21.93 16.02
CA ASN A 145 4.53 -23.01 16.82
C ASN A 145 3.48 -23.62 17.77
N SER A 146 3.85 -24.68 18.50
CA SER A 146 2.92 -25.35 19.43
C SER A 146 2.41 -24.44 20.50
N ARG A 147 3.25 -23.59 21.08
CA ARG A 147 2.85 -22.65 22.13
C ARG A 147 1.78 -21.67 21.64
N ALA A 148 1.95 -21.12 20.43
CA ALA A 148 0.95 -20.27 19.81
C ALA A 148 -0.35 -21.01 19.50
N CYS A 149 -0.27 -22.22 18.95
CA CYS A 149 -1.44 -23.05 18.67
C CYS A 149 -2.24 -23.39 19.94
N GLU A 150 -1.57 -23.69 21.04
CA GLU A 150 -2.21 -23.96 22.35
C GLU A 150 -2.91 -22.73 22.90
N MET A 151 -2.26 -21.56 22.85
CA MET A 151 -2.86 -20.30 23.34
C MET A 151 -4.11 -19.90 22.58
N LEU A 152 -4.20 -20.25 21.30
CA LEU A 152 -5.31 -19.90 20.42
C LEU A 152 -6.32 -21.05 20.21
N ASP A 153 -6.13 -22.19 20.84
CA ASP A 153 -6.93 -23.42 20.67
C ASP A 153 -7.12 -23.82 19.20
N VAL A 154 -6.04 -23.69 18.38
CA VAL A 154 -6.06 -23.91 16.93
C VAL A 154 -6.49 -25.32 16.57
N ASP A 155 -6.13 -26.33 17.38
CA ASP A 155 -6.48 -27.73 17.13
C ASP A 155 -8.01 -27.96 17.10
N ARG A 156 -8.79 -27.12 17.83
CA ARG A 156 -10.27 -27.17 17.85
C ARG A 156 -10.94 -26.18 16.90
N CYS A 157 -10.18 -25.31 16.24
CA CYS A 157 -10.74 -24.33 15.30
C CYS A 157 -11.35 -25.03 14.07
N PRO A 158 -12.66 -24.86 13.78
CA PRO A 158 -13.33 -25.58 12.69
C PRO A 158 -13.15 -24.96 11.33
N LEU A 159 -12.45 -23.82 11.24
CA LEU A 159 -12.32 -23.07 10.00
C LEU A 159 -11.47 -23.81 8.95
N PRO A 160 -11.85 -23.78 7.68
CA PRO A 160 -11.16 -24.51 6.61
C PRO A 160 -9.74 -24.02 6.35
N GLY A 161 -9.39 -22.81 6.79
CA GLY A 161 -8.04 -22.27 6.70
C GLY A 161 -7.01 -22.96 7.59
N VAL A 162 -7.41 -23.78 8.56
CA VAL A 162 -6.50 -24.56 9.39
C VAL A 162 -6.03 -25.81 8.65
N GLU A 163 -4.77 -25.83 8.26
CA GLU A 163 -4.15 -27.01 7.65
C GLU A 163 -3.94 -28.11 8.69
N ARG A 164 -4.32 -29.37 8.34
CA ARG A 164 -4.26 -30.50 9.25
C ARG A 164 -3.44 -31.64 8.67
N ASP A 165 -2.75 -32.35 9.53
CA ASP A 165 -2.05 -33.59 9.18
C ASP A 165 -3.03 -34.77 9.06
N ALA A 166 -2.47 -35.95 8.70
CA ALA A 166 -3.25 -37.17 8.50
C ALA A 166 -4.00 -37.63 9.77
N ASP A 167 -3.55 -37.22 10.96
CA ASP A 167 -4.16 -37.54 12.24
C ASP A 167 -5.21 -36.47 12.66
N GLY A 168 -5.48 -35.49 11.80
CA GLY A 168 -6.43 -34.40 12.03
C GLY A 168 -5.90 -33.29 12.93
N ARG A 169 -4.62 -33.31 13.32
CA ARG A 169 -4.00 -32.27 14.15
C ARG A 169 -3.56 -31.09 13.31
N ALA A 170 -3.71 -29.89 13.83
CA ALA A 170 -3.25 -28.69 13.13
C ALA A 170 -1.72 -28.69 12.91
N THR A 171 -1.29 -28.47 11.67
CA THR A 171 0.13 -28.35 11.28
C THR A 171 0.77 -27.04 11.75
N GLY A 172 -0.05 -26.10 12.27
CA GLY A 172 0.34 -24.73 12.58
C GLY A 172 0.29 -23.80 11.38
N ARG A 173 -0.04 -24.29 10.18
CA ARG A 173 -0.21 -23.49 8.96
C ARG A 173 -1.67 -23.06 8.83
N LEU A 174 -1.88 -21.75 8.76
CA LEU A 174 -3.20 -21.11 8.74
C LEU A 174 -3.33 -20.25 7.49
N TRP A 175 -4.21 -20.64 6.58
CA TRP A 175 -4.43 -19.95 5.31
C TRP A 175 -5.55 -18.92 5.39
N ARG A 176 -5.27 -17.66 5.01
CA ARG A 176 -6.25 -16.55 4.97
C ARG A 176 -7.01 -16.36 6.29
N MET A 177 -6.32 -16.55 7.41
CA MET A 177 -6.90 -16.45 8.77
C MET A 177 -6.49 -15.15 9.48
N ASP A 178 -6.19 -14.10 8.76
CA ASP A 178 -5.74 -12.81 9.32
C ASP A 178 -6.75 -12.22 10.30
N SER A 179 -8.02 -12.15 9.92
CA SER A 179 -9.09 -11.62 10.79
C SER A 179 -9.26 -12.46 12.06
N TRP A 180 -9.28 -13.78 11.90
CA TRP A 180 -9.39 -14.69 13.05
C TRP A 180 -8.19 -14.54 13.99
N LEU A 181 -6.97 -14.48 13.43
CA LEU A 181 -5.76 -14.25 14.24
C LEU A 181 -5.79 -12.91 14.96
N ALA A 182 -6.22 -11.85 14.29
CA ALA A 182 -6.33 -10.51 14.88
C ALA A 182 -7.29 -10.49 16.08
N GLU A 183 -8.39 -11.24 16.01
CA GLU A 183 -9.37 -11.35 17.09
C GLU A 183 -8.87 -12.19 18.28
N HIS A 184 -8.06 -13.25 18.02
CA HIS A 184 -7.70 -14.24 19.04
C HIS A 184 -6.32 -14.04 19.65
N VAL A 185 -5.36 -13.45 18.90
CA VAL A 185 -4.00 -13.23 19.42
C VAL A 185 -3.99 -12.23 20.57
N GLY A 186 -4.96 -11.31 20.60
CA GLY A 186 -4.97 -10.23 21.57
C GLY A 186 -3.80 -9.26 21.36
N GLY A 187 -3.74 -8.22 22.16
CA GLY A 187 -2.68 -7.21 22.13
C GLY A 187 -3.19 -5.85 21.68
N THR A 188 -2.33 -4.84 21.79
CA THR A 188 -2.60 -3.50 21.27
C THR A 188 -2.48 -3.50 19.75
N ALA A 189 -3.27 -2.69 19.07
CA ALA A 189 -3.07 -2.44 17.65
C ALA A 189 -1.65 -1.88 17.43
N PRO A 190 -1.01 -2.21 16.29
CA PRO A 190 0.30 -1.67 15.96
C PRO A 190 0.29 -0.14 16.00
N ASP A 191 1.36 0.47 16.51
CA ASP A 191 1.50 1.93 16.55
C ASP A 191 1.87 2.47 15.15
N PRO A 192 1.04 3.33 14.52
CA PRO A 192 1.32 3.87 13.20
C PRO A 192 2.31 5.04 13.22
N ALA A 193 2.70 5.58 14.37
CA ALA A 193 3.45 6.83 14.47
C ALA A 193 4.77 6.79 13.71
N GLN A 194 5.54 5.70 13.83
CA GLN A 194 6.81 5.56 13.13
C GLN A 194 6.63 5.51 11.60
N VAL A 195 5.62 4.77 11.14
CA VAL A 195 5.30 4.67 9.71
C VAL A 195 4.81 6.02 9.17
N SER A 196 3.97 6.70 9.93
CA SER A 196 3.47 8.02 9.60
C SER A 196 4.59 9.06 9.49
N ALA A 197 5.50 9.10 10.46
CA ALA A 197 6.67 9.99 10.43
C ALA A 197 7.60 9.69 9.25
N ALA A 198 7.88 8.41 8.98
CA ALA A 198 8.69 7.99 7.83
C ALA A 198 8.03 8.38 6.49
N ALA A 199 6.71 8.22 6.38
CA ALA A 199 5.96 8.64 5.20
C ALA A 199 5.97 10.17 5.00
N ALA A 200 5.89 10.95 6.07
CA ALA A 200 6.03 12.41 6.00
C ALA A 200 7.43 12.82 5.50
N ALA A 201 8.48 12.14 5.94
CA ALA A 201 9.85 12.36 5.45
C ALA A 201 10.04 11.96 3.96
N LEU A 202 9.11 11.20 3.39
CA LEU A 202 9.05 10.84 1.96
C LEU A 202 8.09 11.73 1.16
N GLY A 203 7.48 12.75 1.78
CA GLY A 203 6.57 13.66 1.09
C GLY A 203 5.13 13.17 0.99
N ILE A 204 4.76 12.10 1.69
CA ILE A 204 3.39 11.58 1.68
C ILE A 204 2.51 12.41 2.61
N THR A 205 1.45 12.97 2.07
CA THR A 205 0.44 13.78 2.77
C THR A 205 -0.89 13.05 2.93
N GLY A 206 -1.06 11.91 2.31
CA GLY A 206 -2.28 11.13 2.41
C GLY A 206 -2.11 9.66 2.05
N PHE A 207 -2.97 8.84 2.62
CA PHE A 207 -3.06 7.40 2.37
C PHE A 207 -4.46 6.99 1.96
N THR A 208 -4.56 6.07 1.00
CA THR A 208 -5.74 5.23 0.85
C THR A 208 -5.45 3.85 1.43
N ASP A 209 -6.05 3.52 2.58
CA ASP A 209 -5.95 2.18 3.15
C ASP A 209 -6.86 1.22 2.37
N ALA A 210 -6.24 0.23 1.71
CA ALA A 210 -6.89 -0.73 0.84
C ALA A 210 -7.22 -2.06 1.55
N THR A 211 -7.17 -2.10 2.89
CA THR A 211 -7.49 -3.29 3.67
C THR A 211 -8.96 -3.67 3.47
N PRO A 212 -9.25 -4.90 3.02
CA PRO A 212 -10.61 -5.35 2.81
C PRO A 212 -11.33 -5.58 4.15
N GLY A 213 -12.65 -5.38 4.17
CA GLY A 213 -13.50 -5.83 5.26
C GLY A 213 -13.34 -5.09 6.60
N LEU A 214 -12.82 -3.85 6.61
CA LEU A 214 -12.66 -3.08 7.84
C LEU A 214 -13.94 -3.05 8.68
N SER A 215 -13.81 -3.38 9.97
CA SER A 215 -14.89 -3.26 10.96
C SER A 215 -15.10 -1.80 11.37
N GLN A 216 -16.20 -1.51 12.08
CA GLN A 216 -16.39 -0.17 12.64
C GLN A 216 -15.30 0.17 13.64
N SER A 217 -14.90 -0.78 14.49
CA SER A 217 -13.83 -0.57 15.47
C SER A 217 -12.46 -0.30 14.82
N ASP A 218 -12.21 -0.83 13.62
CA ASP A 218 -11.00 -0.49 12.86
C ASP A 218 -11.06 0.97 12.36
N ILE A 219 -12.21 1.40 11.88
CA ILE A 219 -12.45 2.77 11.39
C ILE A 219 -12.33 3.77 12.54
N ASP A 220 -12.96 3.47 13.68
CA ASP A 220 -12.90 4.32 14.87
C ASP A 220 -11.45 4.46 15.37
N ARG A 221 -10.66 3.39 15.27
CA ARG A 221 -9.23 3.42 15.60
C ARG A 221 -8.40 4.35 14.70
N TYR A 222 -8.70 4.45 13.41
CA TYR A 222 -8.07 5.45 12.56
C TYR A 222 -8.42 6.88 13.01
N ALA A 223 -9.66 7.09 13.43
CA ALA A 223 -10.08 8.38 13.98
C ALA A 223 -9.33 8.73 15.28
N ASP A 224 -9.16 7.75 16.17
CA ASP A 224 -8.38 7.91 17.40
C ASP A 224 -6.91 8.25 17.08
N TRP A 225 -6.25 7.51 16.18
CA TRP A 225 -4.87 7.77 15.78
C TRP A 225 -4.67 9.16 15.16
N LEU A 226 -5.66 9.65 14.39
CA LEU A 226 -5.63 11.02 13.85
C LEU A 226 -5.82 12.07 14.94
N ALA A 227 -6.73 11.82 15.89
CA ALA A 227 -7.00 12.73 17.01
C ALA A 227 -5.79 12.82 17.97
N ASP A 228 -5.11 11.70 18.20
CA ASP A 228 -3.92 11.60 19.04
C ASP A 228 -2.64 12.08 18.33
N GLY A 229 -2.72 12.44 17.03
CA GLY A 229 -1.58 12.90 16.25
C GLY A 229 -0.57 11.80 15.88
N LEU A 230 -0.93 10.53 16.01
CA LEU A 230 -0.10 9.39 15.61
C LEU A 230 -0.04 9.25 14.09
N ILE A 231 -1.07 9.69 13.38
CA ILE A 231 -1.09 9.80 11.92
C ILE A 231 -1.09 11.28 11.54
N LEU A 232 -0.07 11.70 10.80
CA LEU A 232 0.14 13.06 10.33
C LEU A 232 -0.60 13.37 9.02
N GLN A 233 -0.87 12.34 8.22
CA GLN A 233 -1.44 12.41 6.89
C GLN A 233 -2.98 12.41 6.91
N ARG A 234 -3.58 12.65 5.74
CA ARG A 234 -4.99 12.32 5.49
C ARG A 234 -5.16 10.82 5.30
N VAL A 235 -6.28 10.29 5.75
CA VAL A 235 -6.62 8.87 5.63
C VAL A 235 -7.94 8.70 4.88
N HIS A 236 -7.90 7.90 3.82
CA HIS A 236 -9.06 7.47 3.05
C HIS A 236 -9.17 5.95 3.16
N CYS A 237 -10.10 5.45 3.96
CA CYS A 237 -10.24 4.01 4.18
C CYS A 237 -11.24 3.38 3.22
N MET A 238 -10.83 2.34 2.49
CA MET A 238 -11.77 1.46 1.82
C MET A 238 -12.60 0.73 2.86
N ALA A 239 -13.92 0.81 2.76
CA ALA A 239 -14.80 0.27 3.80
C ALA A 239 -16.05 -0.39 3.20
N PRO A 240 -16.51 -1.52 3.77
CA PRO A 240 -17.76 -2.13 3.34
C PRO A 240 -18.96 -1.22 3.64
N PRO A 241 -20.10 -1.45 2.96
CA PRO A 241 -21.35 -0.74 3.24
C PRO A 241 -21.75 -0.85 4.72
N GLY A 242 -22.50 0.15 5.22
CA GLY A 242 -22.99 0.18 6.60
C GLY A 242 -21.97 0.68 7.64
N ARG A 243 -20.76 1.06 7.22
CA ARG A 243 -19.81 1.71 8.12
C ARG A 243 -20.10 3.20 8.23
N THR A 244 -20.00 3.72 9.46
CA THR A 244 -20.24 5.13 9.78
C THR A 244 -18.93 5.90 9.72
N ASP A 245 -18.95 7.05 9.03
CA ASP A 245 -17.83 7.98 9.05
C ASP A 245 -17.72 8.64 10.44
N PRO A 246 -16.58 8.56 11.12
CA PRO A 246 -16.38 9.17 12.45
C PRO A 246 -16.38 10.69 12.43
N ARG A 247 -16.40 11.32 11.23
CA ARG A 247 -16.36 12.79 11.01
C ARG A 247 -15.12 13.45 11.65
N THR A 248 -14.03 12.69 11.73
CA THR A 248 -12.74 13.20 12.20
C THR A 248 -12.08 13.98 11.07
N PRO A 249 -11.48 15.16 11.34
CA PRO A 249 -10.67 15.88 10.35
C PRO A 249 -9.62 14.95 9.71
N ARG A 250 -9.36 15.12 8.41
CA ARG A 250 -8.43 14.33 7.61
C ARG A 250 -8.81 12.86 7.42
N PHE A 251 -10.00 12.43 7.84
CA PHE A 251 -10.52 11.07 7.61
C PHE A 251 -11.68 11.09 6.62
N THR A 252 -11.73 10.09 5.72
CA THR A 252 -12.87 9.85 4.83
C THR A 252 -13.03 8.37 4.55
N LEU A 253 -14.29 7.94 4.29
CA LEU A 253 -14.59 6.59 3.85
C LEU A 253 -14.57 6.51 2.32
N GLY A 254 -13.86 5.50 1.81
CA GLY A 254 -13.65 5.22 0.40
C GLY A 254 -14.56 4.14 -0.19
N PRO A 255 -14.16 3.58 -1.33
CA PRO A 255 -14.87 2.49 -1.99
C PRO A 255 -14.90 1.21 -1.14
N THR A 256 -15.80 0.31 -1.48
CA THR A 256 -15.76 -1.05 -0.93
C THR A 256 -14.72 -1.87 -1.68
N LYS A 257 -13.77 -2.46 -0.93
CA LYS A 257 -12.75 -3.34 -1.51
C LYS A 257 -13.30 -4.74 -1.72
N PHE A 258 -13.18 -5.25 -2.94
CA PHE A 258 -13.39 -6.65 -3.30
C PHE A 258 -12.04 -7.30 -3.57
N LEU A 259 -11.79 -8.41 -2.91
CA LEU A 259 -10.60 -9.24 -3.11
C LEU A 259 -11.04 -10.50 -3.88
N LEU A 260 -10.72 -10.55 -5.17
CA LEU A 260 -10.94 -11.74 -6.00
C LEU A 260 -9.78 -12.73 -5.83
N ASP A 261 -10.10 -14.01 -5.83
CA ASP A 261 -9.16 -15.11 -5.69
C ASP A 261 -9.42 -16.13 -6.82
N ASP A 262 -8.44 -16.39 -7.67
CA ASP A 262 -8.59 -17.28 -8.82
C ASP A 262 -8.97 -18.72 -8.42
N THR A 263 -8.62 -19.14 -7.20
CA THR A 263 -8.99 -20.47 -6.68
C THR A 263 -10.44 -20.54 -6.18
N ALA A 264 -11.09 -19.37 -6.00
CA ALA A 264 -12.43 -19.26 -5.44
C ALA A 264 -13.16 -17.99 -5.97
N LEU A 265 -13.19 -17.83 -7.29
CA LEU A 265 -13.92 -16.73 -7.91
C LEU A 265 -15.43 -16.89 -7.65
N PRO A 266 -16.12 -15.78 -7.32
CA PRO A 266 -17.57 -15.84 -7.16
C PRO A 266 -18.26 -16.10 -8.52
N PRO A 267 -19.42 -16.75 -8.56
CA PRO A 267 -20.29 -16.77 -9.73
C PRO A 267 -20.59 -15.33 -10.17
N LEU A 268 -20.68 -15.09 -11.48
CA LEU A 268 -20.86 -13.75 -12.03
C LEU A 268 -22.12 -13.07 -11.47
N ASP A 269 -23.25 -13.79 -11.38
CA ASP A 269 -24.51 -13.24 -10.88
C ASP A 269 -24.41 -12.80 -9.39
N GLU A 270 -23.68 -13.55 -8.58
CA GLU A 270 -23.43 -13.20 -7.17
C GLU A 270 -22.55 -11.95 -7.08
N PHE A 271 -21.53 -11.85 -7.93
CA PHE A 271 -20.65 -10.69 -7.94
C PHE A 271 -21.38 -9.44 -8.46
N ILE A 272 -22.22 -9.55 -9.50
CA ILE A 272 -23.11 -8.47 -9.95
C ILE A 272 -23.99 -7.99 -8.81
N ALA A 273 -24.65 -8.90 -8.09
CA ALA A 273 -25.52 -8.55 -6.97
C ALA A 273 -24.76 -7.84 -5.84
N ALA A 274 -23.51 -8.24 -5.55
CA ALA A 274 -22.65 -7.59 -4.55
C ALA A 274 -22.26 -6.17 -4.96
N VAL A 275 -21.90 -5.95 -6.24
CA VAL A 275 -21.61 -4.62 -6.79
C VAL A 275 -22.87 -3.73 -6.73
N GLN A 276 -24.03 -4.23 -7.18
CA GLN A 276 -25.30 -3.49 -7.13
C GLN A 276 -25.70 -3.10 -5.71
N SER A 277 -25.54 -4.02 -4.75
CA SER A 277 -25.81 -3.75 -3.33
C SER A 277 -24.90 -2.65 -2.78
N THR A 278 -23.61 -2.68 -3.17
CA THR A 278 -22.63 -1.65 -2.80
C THR A 278 -23.01 -0.29 -3.38
N HIS A 279 -23.37 -0.24 -4.66
CA HIS A 279 -23.82 0.98 -5.34
C HIS A 279 -25.12 1.52 -4.73
N ALA A 280 -26.09 0.65 -4.40
CA ALA A 280 -27.32 1.03 -3.72
C ALA A 280 -27.09 1.63 -2.33
N ALA A 281 -26.04 1.18 -1.64
CA ALA A 281 -25.58 1.76 -0.37
C ALA A 281 -24.81 3.08 -0.54
N GLY A 282 -24.71 3.63 -1.76
CA GLY A 282 -24.07 4.90 -2.05
C GLY A 282 -22.55 4.83 -2.19
N ARG A 283 -21.94 3.64 -2.21
CA ARG A 283 -20.49 3.44 -2.32
C ARG A 283 -20.07 2.95 -3.70
N SER A 284 -18.89 3.37 -4.12
CA SER A 284 -18.18 2.79 -5.26
C SER A 284 -17.44 1.51 -4.86
N VAL A 285 -16.92 0.79 -5.83
CA VAL A 285 -16.17 -0.44 -5.64
C VAL A 285 -14.69 -0.28 -6.05
N ALA A 286 -13.80 -0.97 -5.34
CA ALA A 286 -12.40 -1.11 -5.68
C ALA A 286 -12.09 -2.61 -5.78
N VAL A 287 -11.80 -3.10 -6.98
CA VAL A 287 -11.68 -4.54 -7.22
C VAL A 287 -10.22 -4.92 -7.46
N HIS A 288 -9.69 -5.85 -6.66
CA HIS A 288 -8.38 -6.45 -6.84
C HIS A 288 -8.37 -7.28 -8.13
N CYS A 289 -7.54 -6.89 -9.10
CA CYS A 289 -7.38 -7.58 -10.38
C CYS A 289 -5.89 -7.74 -10.70
N VAL A 290 -5.35 -8.94 -10.47
CA VAL A 290 -3.95 -9.29 -10.79
C VAL A 290 -3.85 -10.32 -11.93
N THR A 291 -4.98 -10.93 -12.31
CA THR A 291 -5.07 -11.84 -13.45
C THR A 291 -6.05 -11.33 -14.50
N ARG A 292 -5.92 -11.84 -15.71
CA ARG A 292 -6.85 -11.56 -16.81
C ARG A 292 -8.28 -11.96 -16.44
N VAL A 293 -8.47 -13.11 -15.78
CA VAL A 293 -9.80 -13.62 -15.42
C VAL A 293 -10.48 -12.70 -14.43
N GLN A 294 -9.78 -12.23 -13.40
CA GLN A 294 -10.32 -11.27 -12.43
C GLN A 294 -10.75 -9.97 -13.11
N LEU A 295 -9.94 -9.45 -14.05
CA LEU A 295 -10.28 -8.24 -14.79
C LEU A 295 -11.55 -8.42 -15.64
N ILE A 296 -11.64 -9.51 -16.43
CA ILE A 296 -12.79 -9.78 -17.30
C ILE A 296 -14.06 -9.98 -16.47
N LEU A 297 -13.98 -10.73 -15.36
CA LEU A 297 -15.09 -10.91 -14.44
C LEU A 297 -15.56 -9.56 -13.88
N THR A 298 -14.61 -8.68 -13.50
CA THR A 298 -14.92 -7.34 -12.98
C THR A 298 -15.58 -6.46 -14.02
N MET A 299 -15.05 -6.44 -15.25
CA MET A 299 -15.64 -5.69 -16.35
C MET A 299 -17.08 -6.14 -16.63
N ALA A 300 -17.31 -7.45 -16.71
CA ALA A 300 -18.65 -8.01 -16.92
C ALA A 300 -19.62 -7.68 -15.77
N ALA A 301 -19.14 -7.71 -14.54
CA ALA A 301 -19.97 -7.34 -13.39
C ALA A 301 -20.31 -5.85 -13.37
N LEU A 302 -19.36 -4.98 -13.70
CA LEU A 302 -19.59 -3.53 -13.79
C LEU A 302 -20.49 -3.16 -14.96
N ASP A 303 -20.39 -3.83 -16.12
CA ASP A 303 -21.31 -3.64 -17.23
C ASP A 303 -22.75 -3.93 -16.82
N ALA A 304 -22.98 -5.07 -16.16
CA ALA A 304 -24.30 -5.50 -15.74
C ALA A 304 -24.87 -4.68 -14.56
N ALA A 305 -24.02 -4.26 -13.63
CA ALA A 305 -24.43 -3.46 -12.47
C ALA A 305 -24.59 -1.96 -12.79
N GLY A 306 -23.94 -1.48 -13.86
CA GLY A 306 -23.76 -0.07 -14.18
C GLY A 306 -22.58 0.53 -13.41
N VAL A 307 -21.62 1.06 -14.15
CA VAL A 307 -20.43 1.71 -13.55
C VAL A 307 -20.85 2.97 -12.79
N ARG A 308 -20.30 3.13 -11.59
CA ARG A 308 -20.48 4.29 -10.72
C ARG A 308 -19.19 5.12 -10.68
N ARG A 309 -19.31 6.45 -10.64
CA ARG A 309 -18.15 7.33 -10.43
C ARG A 309 -17.42 6.95 -9.14
N GLY A 310 -16.13 6.67 -9.24
CA GLY A 310 -15.28 6.20 -8.15
C GLY A 310 -15.05 4.68 -8.13
N ASP A 311 -15.73 3.91 -8.99
CA ASP A 311 -15.37 2.51 -9.24
C ASP A 311 -13.98 2.46 -9.86
N ARG A 312 -13.16 1.49 -9.43
CA ARG A 312 -11.77 1.41 -9.85
C ARG A 312 -11.21 0.00 -9.80
N ILE A 313 -10.21 -0.24 -10.62
CA ILE A 313 -9.41 -1.46 -10.62
C ILE A 313 -8.18 -1.22 -9.74
N GLU A 314 -7.93 -2.14 -8.81
CA GLU A 314 -6.70 -2.18 -8.03
C GLU A 314 -5.70 -3.11 -8.72
N HIS A 315 -4.45 -2.71 -8.74
CA HIS A 315 -3.31 -3.35 -9.39
C HIS A 315 -3.39 -3.29 -10.92
N GLY A 316 -4.32 -3.98 -11.54
CA GLY A 316 -4.36 -4.11 -12.99
C GLY A 316 -3.06 -4.73 -13.53
N ALA A 317 -2.61 -5.85 -12.88
CA ALA A 317 -1.31 -6.43 -13.22
C ALA A 317 -1.28 -7.01 -14.65
N ILE A 318 -2.36 -7.66 -15.07
CA ILE A 318 -2.52 -8.19 -16.44
C ILE A 318 -3.74 -7.52 -17.06
N ILE A 319 -3.49 -6.60 -18.01
CA ILE A 319 -4.54 -5.90 -18.76
C ILE A 319 -4.34 -6.13 -20.25
N PRO A 320 -5.17 -6.98 -20.90
CA PRO A 320 -5.17 -7.15 -22.34
C PRO A 320 -5.39 -5.82 -23.07
N ALA A 321 -4.79 -5.66 -24.25
CA ALA A 321 -4.87 -4.41 -25.01
C ALA A 321 -6.32 -4.07 -25.42
N ASP A 322 -7.16 -5.06 -25.65
CA ASP A 322 -8.57 -4.93 -26.00
C ASP A 322 -9.46 -4.49 -24.81
N SER A 323 -8.99 -4.59 -23.60
CA SER A 323 -9.68 -4.08 -22.40
C SER A 323 -9.48 -2.58 -22.18
N ILE A 324 -8.44 -1.97 -22.76
CA ILE A 324 -8.14 -0.53 -22.60
C ILE A 324 -9.27 0.38 -23.08
N PRO A 325 -9.89 0.16 -24.28
CA PRO A 325 -11.03 0.96 -24.71
C PRO A 325 -12.20 0.94 -23.74
N TRP A 326 -12.53 -0.23 -23.17
CA TRP A 326 -13.60 -0.37 -22.19
C TRP A 326 -13.32 0.47 -20.92
N LEU A 327 -12.13 0.36 -20.34
CA LEU A 327 -11.72 1.12 -19.15
C LEU A 327 -11.86 2.62 -19.38
N ARG A 328 -11.40 3.12 -20.56
CA ARG A 328 -11.53 4.52 -20.94
C ARG A 328 -13.00 4.94 -21.09
N GLU A 329 -13.81 4.19 -21.84
CA GLU A 329 -15.19 4.52 -22.16
C GLU A 329 -16.10 4.57 -20.94
N HIS A 330 -15.82 3.69 -19.97
CA HIS A 330 -16.54 3.65 -18.70
C HIS A 330 -15.94 4.55 -17.63
N GLY A 331 -14.79 5.17 -17.89
CA GLY A 331 -14.08 6.04 -16.93
C GLY A 331 -13.61 5.33 -15.67
N VAL A 332 -13.31 4.03 -15.77
CA VAL A 332 -12.81 3.20 -14.67
C VAL A 332 -11.29 3.34 -14.58
N PRO A 333 -10.74 4.01 -13.54
CA PRO A 333 -9.32 4.16 -13.40
C PRO A 333 -8.64 2.90 -12.86
N VAL A 334 -7.32 2.82 -13.10
CA VAL A 334 -6.46 1.75 -12.57
C VAL A 334 -5.50 2.33 -11.54
N ILE A 335 -5.44 1.71 -10.36
CA ILE A 335 -4.48 2.04 -9.31
C ILE A 335 -3.38 1.00 -9.33
N THR A 336 -2.20 1.37 -9.81
CA THR A 336 -1.15 0.42 -10.19
C THR A 336 0.12 0.55 -9.33
N GLN A 337 1.02 -0.45 -9.42
CA GLN A 337 2.29 -0.54 -8.70
C GLN A 337 3.45 -0.71 -9.68
N PRO A 338 3.96 0.37 -10.28
CA PRO A 338 5.02 0.32 -11.30
C PRO A 338 6.33 -0.35 -10.87
N HIS A 339 6.60 -0.45 -9.57
CA HIS A 339 7.80 -1.09 -9.01
C HIS A 339 7.71 -2.63 -8.96
N PHE A 340 6.51 -3.22 -8.94
CA PHE A 340 6.37 -4.69 -8.88
C PHE A 340 7.04 -5.43 -10.03
N PRO A 341 6.95 -4.97 -11.31
CA PRO A 341 7.70 -5.61 -12.39
C PRO A 341 9.22 -5.63 -12.19
N VAL A 342 9.75 -4.65 -11.43
CA VAL A 342 11.18 -4.58 -11.10
C VAL A 342 11.50 -5.48 -9.90
N GLU A 343 10.73 -5.38 -8.84
CA GLU A 343 10.94 -6.15 -7.61
C GLU A 343 10.70 -7.65 -7.79
N ARG A 344 9.80 -8.03 -8.71
CA ARG A 344 9.32 -9.42 -8.90
C ARG A 344 9.57 -9.95 -10.30
N ALA A 345 10.54 -9.38 -11.03
CA ALA A 345 10.82 -9.73 -12.42
C ALA A 345 10.99 -11.25 -12.64
N ASP A 346 11.83 -11.89 -11.83
CA ASP A 346 12.08 -13.33 -11.90
C ASP A 346 10.84 -14.19 -11.58
N GLN A 347 9.97 -13.68 -10.70
CA GLN A 347 8.72 -14.36 -10.38
C GLN A 347 7.76 -14.31 -11.56
N TYR A 348 7.53 -13.14 -12.13
CA TYR A 348 6.65 -12.97 -13.29
C TYR A 348 7.15 -13.75 -14.52
N ALA A 349 8.45 -13.79 -14.73
CA ALA A 349 9.04 -14.58 -15.82
C ALA A 349 8.77 -16.08 -15.70
N ARG A 350 8.63 -16.59 -14.47
CA ARG A 350 8.36 -18.03 -14.24
C ARG A 350 6.88 -18.37 -14.13
N GLU A 351 6.08 -17.47 -13.53
CA GLU A 351 4.71 -17.78 -13.12
C GLU A 351 3.65 -17.29 -14.11
N VAL A 352 3.95 -16.22 -14.87
CA VAL A 352 3.02 -15.66 -15.86
C VAL A 352 3.21 -16.32 -17.20
N PRO A 353 2.14 -16.86 -17.85
CA PRO A 353 2.19 -17.42 -19.19
C PRO A 353 2.83 -16.47 -20.20
N ALA A 354 3.62 -17.02 -21.14
CA ALA A 354 4.39 -16.21 -22.08
C ALA A 354 3.52 -15.28 -22.96
N ASP A 355 2.31 -15.70 -23.28
CA ASP A 355 1.32 -14.93 -24.05
C ASP A 355 0.66 -13.80 -23.23
N GLU A 356 0.72 -13.85 -21.90
CA GLU A 356 0.22 -12.80 -21.00
C GLU A 356 1.33 -11.82 -20.55
N GLN A 357 2.61 -12.18 -20.65
CA GLN A 357 3.71 -11.30 -20.24
C GLN A 357 3.69 -9.91 -20.93
N PRO A 358 3.32 -9.77 -22.22
CA PRO A 358 3.19 -8.45 -22.85
C PRO A 358 2.10 -7.56 -22.24
N ASP A 359 1.14 -8.15 -21.50
CA ASP A 359 0.02 -7.45 -20.87
C ASP A 359 0.32 -7.01 -19.42
N LEU A 360 1.51 -7.34 -18.91
CA LEU A 360 1.92 -7.04 -17.55
C LEU A 360 2.19 -5.55 -17.33
N TRP A 361 1.49 -4.98 -16.34
CA TRP A 361 1.74 -3.66 -15.77
C TRP A 361 1.84 -2.55 -16.83
N ARG A 362 0.82 -2.40 -17.69
CA ARG A 362 0.77 -1.54 -18.88
C ARG A 362 0.57 -0.06 -18.56
N LEU A 363 1.49 0.56 -17.81
CA LEU A 363 1.38 1.94 -17.35
C LEU A 363 1.25 2.96 -18.52
N ARG A 364 2.23 2.92 -19.44
CA ARG A 364 2.26 3.85 -20.58
C ARG A 364 1.10 3.58 -21.55
N SER A 365 0.81 2.31 -21.81
CA SER A 365 -0.27 1.91 -22.70
C SER A 365 -1.63 2.36 -22.17
N LEU A 366 -1.90 2.23 -20.87
CA LEU A 366 -3.13 2.73 -20.23
C LEU A 366 -3.26 4.25 -20.37
N LEU A 367 -2.22 5.00 -20.04
CA LEU A 367 -2.20 6.46 -20.17
C LEU A 367 -2.38 6.91 -21.62
N ALA A 368 -1.69 6.28 -22.57
CA ALA A 368 -1.81 6.56 -24.00
C ALA A 368 -3.20 6.21 -24.54
N GLY A 369 -3.83 5.18 -23.98
CA GLY A 369 -5.23 4.80 -24.28
C GLY A 369 -6.28 5.72 -23.64
N GLY A 370 -5.87 6.72 -22.85
CA GLY A 370 -6.76 7.66 -22.18
C GLY A 370 -7.43 7.11 -20.92
N VAL A 371 -6.92 6.02 -20.37
CA VAL A 371 -7.39 5.49 -19.07
C VAL A 371 -6.82 6.34 -17.94
N GLY A 372 -7.64 6.66 -16.94
CA GLY A 372 -7.18 7.29 -15.71
C GLY A 372 -6.28 6.33 -14.92
N VAL A 373 -5.09 6.79 -14.51
CA VAL A 373 -4.16 5.96 -13.74
C VAL A 373 -3.65 6.74 -12.54
N ALA A 374 -3.55 6.05 -11.39
CA ALA A 374 -2.85 6.52 -10.21
C ALA A 374 -1.94 5.41 -9.66
N ALA A 375 -1.05 5.74 -8.75
CA ALA A 375 -0.14 4.77 -8.15
C ALA A 375 -0.30 4.66 -6.63
N GLY A 376 0.05 3.49 -6.13
CA GLY A 376 0.22 3.21 -4.70
C GLY A 376 1.43 2.32 -4.48
N THR A 377 1.92 2.29 -3.26
CA THR A 377 3.07 1.45 -2.86
C THR A 377 2.66 0.01 -2.62
N ASP A 378 1.41 -0.21 -2.27
CA ASP A 378 0.89 -1.49 -1.76
C ASP A 378 1.70 -2.00 -0.55
N ALA A 379 2.28 -1.08 0.23
CA ALA A 379 3.01 -1.44 1.43
C ALA A 379 2.09 -2.16 2.43
N PRO A 380 2.56 -3.23 3.09
CA PRO A 380 3.91 -3.77 3.13
C PRO A 380 4.22 -4.85 2.07
N PHE A 381 3.37 -5.06 1.07
CA PHE A 381 3.59 -6.04 0.01
C PHE A 381 4.55 -5.54 -1.08
N GLY A 382 4.71 -4.22 -1.20
CA GLY A 382 5.76 -3.51 -1.92
C GLY A 382 6.58 -2.62 -0.99
N ASP A 383 7.65 -2.02 -1.51
CA ASP A 383 8.42 -1.03 -0.77
C ASP A 383 7.56 0.21 -0.50
N ALA A 384 7.62 0.73 0.73
CA ALA A 384 6.87 1.91 1.16
C ALA A 384 7.41 3.24 0.59
N ASP A 385 8.53 3.23 -0.14
CA ASP A 385 9.11 4.42 -0.75
C ASP A 385 8.39 4.80 -2.06
N PRO A 386 7.58 5.89 -2.10
CA PRO A 386 6.91 6.32 -3.33
C PRO A 386 7.90 6.75 -4.42
N TRP A 387 9.10 7.16 -4.05
CA TRP A 387 10.15 7.54 -4.99
C TRP A 387 10.78 6.31 -5.66
N GLY A 388 10.79 5.16 -4.99
CA GLY A 388 11.08 3.87 -5.60
C GLY A 388 10.07 3.53 -6.70
N VAL A 389 8.77 3.74 -6.43
CA VAL A 389 7.69 3.58 -7.42
C VAL A 389 7.86 4.55 -8.58
N VAL A 390 8.16 5.84 -8.31
CA VAL A 390 8.42 6.87 -9.33
C VAL A 390 9.61 6.49 -10.21
N ARG A 391 10.73 6.08 -9.59
CA ARG A 391 11.92 5.62 -10.34
C ARG A 391 11.60 4.44 -11.24
N ALA A 392 10.86 3.46 -10.73
CA ALA A 392 10.44 2.29 -11.51
C ALA A 392 9.49 2.66 -12.66
N ALA A 393 8.58 3.62 -12.47
CA ALA A 393 7.71 4.12 -13.53
C ALA A 393 8.48 4.82 -14.66
N VAL A 394 9.60 5.48 -14.32
CA VAL A 394 10.45 6.18 -15.34
C VAL A 394 11.38 5.19 -16.04
N HIS A 395 12.03 4.31 -15.30
CA HIS A 395 13.09 3.45 -15.86
C HIS A 395 12.63 2.04 -16.20
N ARG A 396 11.61 1.51 -15.52
CA ARG A 396 11.04 0.15 -15.67
C ARG A 396 12.06 -1.01 -15.52
N THR A 397 13.31 -0.77 -15.93
CA THR A 397 14.48 -1.64 -15.72
C THR A 397 15.58 -0.82 -15.05
N THR A 398 16.55 -1.46 -14.42
CA THR A 398 17.59 -0.78 -13.64
C THR A 398 18.42 0.24 -14.42
N ASP A 399 18.50 0.13 -15.75
CA ASP A 399 19.49 0.90 -16.55
C ASP A 399 18.95 1.60 -17.80
N SER A 400 17.68 1.38 -18.18
CA SER A 400 17.13 2.00 -19.41
C SER A 400 15.61 2.08 -19.40
N PRO A 401 15.01 3.13 -20.03
CA PRO A 401 13.57 3.20 -20.19
C PRO A 401 13.03 2.02 -20.98
N GLY A 402 12.11 1.25 -20.35
CA GLY A 402 11.38 0.17 -21.00
C GLY A 402 10.16 0.66 -21.78
N PRO A 403 9.45 -0.21 -22.53
CA PRO A 403 8.31 0.17 -23.38
C PRO A 403 7.13 0.79 -22.59
N GLU A 404 6.99 0.48 -21.30
CA GLU A 404 5.92 1.01 -20.43
C GLU A 404 6.38 2.15 -19.52
N SER A 405 7.55 2.75 -19.81
CA SER A 405 8.10 3.87 -19.06
C SER A 405 7.38 5.19 -19.39
N VAL A 406 7.35 6.08 -18.40
CA VAL A 406 6.73 7.40 -18.50
C VAL A 406 7.71 8.51 -18.09
N SER A 407 7.38 9.78 -18.34
CA SER A 407 8.21 10.91 -17.88
C SER A 407 8.16 11.03 -16.35
N LEU A 408 9.20 11.64 -15.73
CA LEU A 408 9.23 11.93 -14.31
C LEU A 408 7.99 12.69 -13.84
N THR A 409 7.61 13.76 -14.55
CA THR A 409 6.42 14.55 -14.20
C THR A 409 5.15 13.69 -14.24
N THR A 410 5.03 12.77 -15.19
CA THR A 410 3.91 11.84 -15.25
C THR A 410 3.95 10.86 -14.08
N ALA A 411 5.12 10.30 -13.74
CA ALA A 411 5.28 9.36 -12.64
C ALA A 411 4.92 9.99 -11.28
N VAL A 412 5.40 11.21 -11.00
CA VAL A 412 5.03 11.95 -9.78
C VAL A 412 3.54 12.28 -9.76
N ALA A 413 2.96 12.64 -10.90
CA ALA A 413 1.55 12.96 -11.00
C ALA A 413 0.62 11.75 -10.71
N LEU A 414 1.11 10.51 -10.76
CA LEU A 414 0.34 9.32 -10.33
C LEU A 414 0.01 9.32 -8.83
N PHE A 415 0.78 10.06 -8.02
CA PHE A 415 0.55 10.25 -6.59
C PHE A 415 -0.14 11.59 -6.26
N SER A 416 -0.48 12.40 -7.27
CA SER A 416 -1.06 13.72 -7.04
C SER A 416 -2.59 13.75 -7.13
N GLY A 417 -3.24 12.58 -7.19
CA GLY A 417 -4.69 12.45 -7.32
C GLY A 417 -5.46 12.83 -6.05
N GLU A 418 -6.77 13.06 -6.21
CA GLU A 418 -7.70 13.15 -5.08
C GLU A 418 -7.98 11.75 -4.52
N PRO A 419 -8.15 11.58 -3.19
CA PRO A 419 -8.43 10.26 -2.60
C PRO A 419 -9.64 9.54 -3.20
N GLN A 420 -10.74 10.28 -3.45
CA GLN A 420 -11.99 9.75 -4.01
C GLN A 420 -11.93 9.54 -5.53
N LEU A 421 -11.08 10.31 -6.21
CA LEU A 421 -10.92 10.30 -7.67
C LEU A 421 -9.41 10.27 -8.01
N PRO A 422 -8.74 9.12 -7.82
CA PRO A 422 -7.28 9.02 -7.87
C PRO A 422 -6.64 9.50 -9.18
N ALA A 423 -7.35 9.42 -10.29
CA ALA A 423 -6.88 9.93 -11.58
C ALA A 423 -7.11 11.44 -11.79
N HIS A 424 -7.86 12.11 -10.88
CA HIS A 424 -8.06 13.55 -10.92
C HIS A 424 -6.96 14.27 -10.13
N ARG A 425 -6.04 14.89 -10.87
CA ARG A 425 -4.84 15.52 -10.29
C ARG A 425 -5.17 16.79 -9.53
N ARG A 426 -4.61 16.93 -8.34
CA ARG A 426 -4.63 18.16 -7.56
C ARG A 426 -3.66 19.19 -8.19
N ALA A 427 -4.03 20.48 -8.08
CA ALA A 427 -3.23 21.60 -8.56
C ALA A 427 -2.72 22.45 -7.39
N ILE A 428 -1.62 23.17 -7.61
CA ILE A 428 -1.14 24.24 -6.72
C ILE A 428 -1.72 25.56 -7.26
N GLU A 429 -2.86 25.95 -6.69
CA GLU A 429 -3.59 27.15 -7.06
C GLU A 429 -4.41 27.72 -5.89
N PRO A 430 -4.77 29.00 -5.93
CA PRO A 430 -5.59 29.59 -4.86
C PRO A 430 -6.88 28.81 -4.61
N GLY A 431 -7.17 28.53 -3.35
CA GLY A 431 -8.32 27.75 -2.90
C GLY A 431 -8.05 26.23 -2.76
N ALA A 432 -6.99 25.70 -3.35
CA ALA A 432 -6.60 24.29 -3.19
C ALA A 432 -6.11 24.02 -1.75
N PRO A 433 -6.20 22.77 -1.26
CA PRO A 433 -5.60 22.38 0.01
C PRO A 433 -4.09 22.64 0.06
N ALA A 434 -3.60 23.10 1.20
CA ALA A 434 -2.18 23.30 1.46
C ALA A 434 -1.51 21.98 1.92
N ASP A 435 -1.78 20.90 1.19
CA ASP A 435 -1.09 19.61 1.29
C ASP A 435 0.01 19.63 0.23
N LEU A 436 1.24 19.91 0.62
CA LEU A 436 2.35 20.23 -0.26
C LEU A 436 3.60 19.45 0.11
N THR A 437 4.40 19.13 -0.89
CA THR A 437 5.74 18.58 -0.71
C THR A 437 6.75 19.44 -1.46
N LEU A 438 7.73 19.95 -0.73
CA LEU A 438 8.87 20.67 -1.28
C LEU A 438 10.06 19.72 -1.36
N LEU A 439 10.62 19.59 -2.56
CA LEU A 439 11.86 18.85 -2.79
C LEU A 439 13.04 19.83 -2.79
N HIS A 440 14.20 19.40 -2.31
CA HIS A 440 15.44 20.19 -2.44
C HIS A 440 15.86 20.37 -3.89
N PRO A 441 15.91 19.30 -4.73
CA PRO A 441 16.36 19.47 -6.12
C PRO A 441 15.25 19.97 -7.03
N PRO A 442 15.65 20.64 -8.15
CA PRO A 442 14.74 20.88 -9.25
C PRO A 442 14.37 19.55 -9.96
N PRO A 443 13.32 19.53 -10.80
CA PRO A 443 12.80 18.29 -11.40
C PRO A 443 13.85 17.43 -12.14
N ASN A 444 14.81 18.06 -12.82
CA ASN A 444 15.85 17.35 -13.60
C ASN A 444 16.88 16.59 -12.74
N GLU A 445 16.95 16.85 -11.46
CA GLU A 445 17.90 16.23 -10.52
C GLU A 445 17.25 15.22 -9.58
N VAL A 446 15.92 15.13 -9.53
CA VAL A 446 15.16 14.26 -8.62
C VAL A 446 15.58 12.79 -8.70
N LEU A 447 15.78 12.26 -9.91
CA LEU A 447 16.13 10.85 -10.09
C LEU A 447 17.56 10.50 -9.67
N THR A 448 18.45 11.48 -9.61
CA THR A 448 19.85 11.32 -9.23
C THR A 448 20.12 11.70 -7.78
N THR A 449 19.19 12.39 -7.12
CA THR A 449 19.29 12.75 -5.71
C THR A 449 19.03 11.53 -4.82
N PRO A 450 19.86 11.28 -3.80
CA PRO A 450 19.61 10.22 -2.83
C PRO A 450 18.25 10.42 -2.13
N PRO A 451 17.51 9.35 -1.80
CA PRO A 451 16.21 9.47 -1.14
C PRO A 451 16.23 10.28 0.17
N ALA A 452 17.31 10.16 0.95
CA ALA A 452 17.48 10.87 2.21
C ALA A 452 17.60 12.39 2.05
N ASP A 453 18.06 12.86 0.88
CA ASP A 453 18.32 14.28 0.58
C ASP A 453 17.22 14.87 -0.31
N LEU A 454 16.15 14.12 -0.57
CA LEU A 454 15.18 14.50 -1.59
C LEU A 454 14.14 15.51 -1.07
N ILE A 455 13.60 15.30 0.13
CA ILE A 455 12.49 16.08 0.67
C ILE A 455 13.03 17.18 1.60
N ALA A 456 12.69 18.42 1.28
CA ALA A 456 12.97 19.59 2.11
C ALA A 456 11.87 19.82 3.16
N ALA A 457 10.61 19.68 2.76
CA ALA A 457 9.47 19.88 3.66
C ALA A 457 8.22 19.17 3.17
N THR A 458 7.38 18.74 4.11
CA THR A 458 6.05 18.18 3.85
C THR A 458 5.01 18.91 4.70
N PHE A 459 3.91 19.32 4.09
CA PHE A 459 2.83 20.05 4.75
C PHE A 459 1.50 19.32 4.55
N VAL A 460 0.75 19.19 5.64
CA VAL A 460 -0.63 18.69 5.64
C VAL A 460 -1.52 19.72 6.33
N ASP A 461 -2.62 20.11 5.69
CA ASP A 461 -3.48 21.22 6.18
C ASP A 461 -2.67 22.51 6.45
N GLY A 462 -1.62 22.75 5.69
CA GLY A 462 -0.73 23.89 5.83
C GLY A 462 0.23 23.85 7.02
N ASN A 463 0.21 22.76 7.81
CA ASN A 463 1.12 22.54 8.92
C ASN A 463 2.30 21.67 8.48
N ALA A 464 3.51 22.03 8.89
CA ALA A 464 4.68 21.20 8.61
C ALA A 464 4.57 19.87 9.37
N THR A 465 4.62 18.77 8.63
CA THR A 465 4.70 17.40 9.18
C THR A 465 6.11 16.84 9.07
N TYR A 466 6.93 17.44 8.22
CA TYR A 466 8.36 17.15 8.09
C TYR A 466 9.11 18.41 7.63
N LEU A 467 10.28 18.66 8.23
CA LEU A 467 11.28 19.64 7.81
C LEU A 467 12.65 18.97 7.88
N ALA A 468 13.44 19.04 6.79
CA ALA A 468 14.78 18.45 6.69
C ALA A 468 15.82 19.23 7.52
#